data_2740a3e90452be802d2cfa7daf2636b7
#
_entry.id   2740a3e90452be802d2cfa7daf2636b7
#
_cell.length_a   1.000
_cell.length_b   1.000
_cell.length_c   1.000
_cell.angle_alpha   90.00
_cell.angle_beta   90.00
_cell.angle_gamma   90.00
#
_symmetry.space_group_name_H-M   'P 1'
#
loop_
_entity.id
_entity.type
_entity.pdbx_description
1 polymer ?
#
loop_
_entity_poly.entity_id
_entity_poly.type
_entity_poly.pdbx_seq_one_letter_code
_entity_poly.pdbx_strand_id
1 'polypeptide(L)'
;MPRLIDVSDEVRAEIGDDEADRLLTGSTAPDRYDCTSCRAPGDATTDPTATVLFVGEETAVLAFAHSRCIPSQVVPVAEEQLLGAVRSINETHVRLPEASAAPMPAPVPFPVPAAVAESPGGPAVLGVTCGLVLCKYGAYAGTPRAALVVEPTGPVGRPGSDAGQDHFADLLLEHGFGQVMDVDHPPAELPGWSVLMAMGRLHAVLQPSTGGGTVAWWQAHQALQVTDAWRAAASRRGEVIMYAAPVGSIGRQPREDLLRQAMDSAARRGLLLGAVLPLAGT
;
A
#
# COMPACT_ATOMS: atom_id res chain seq x y z
N MET A 1 19.09 26.93 18.75
CA MET A 1 18.94 27.74 17.54
C MET A 1 17.46 27.84 17.20
N PRO A 2 16.95 28.96 16.68
CA PRO A 2 15.54 28.99 16.28
C PRO A 2 15.31 27.94 15.18
N ARG A 3 14.24 27.16 15.31
CA ARG A 3 13.85 26.18 14.28
C ARG A 3 13.10 26.87 13.16
N LEU A 4 13.24 26.36 11.94
CA LEU A 4 12.57 26.86 10.76
C LEU A 4 11.20 26.16 10.56
N ILE A 5 10.35 26.27 11.58
CA ILE A 5 9.04 25.62 11.59
C ILE A 5 7.96 26.64 11.26
N ASP A 6 7.09 26.29 10.33
CA ASP A 6 5.90 27.04 9.95
C ASP A 6 4.64 26.40 10.54
N VAL A 7 3.83 27.19 11.22
CA VAL A 7 2.54 26.80 11.80
C VAL A 7 1.50 27.74 11.25
N SER A 8 0.61 27.23 10.38
CA SER A 8 -0.48 28.05 9.81
C SER A 8 -1.51 28.46 10.86
N ASP A 9 -2.29 29.49 10.56
CA ASP A 9 -3.36 29.94 11.43
C ASP A 9 -4.42 28.85 11.67
N GLU A 10 -4.66 27.99 10.67
CA GLU A 10 -5.57 26.84 10.79
C GLU A 10 -5.05 25.81 11.79
N VAL A 11 -3.77 25.44 11.68
CA VAL A 11 -3.14 24.51 12.62
C VAL A 11 -3.10 25.10 14.03
N ARG A 12 -2.78 26.41 14.14
CA ARG A 12 -2.78 27.13 15.43
C ARG A 12 -4.15 27.14 16.10
N ALA A 13 -5.22 27.32 15.33
CA ALA A 13 -6.59 27.29 15.85
C ALA A 13 -6.98 25.94 16.45
N GLU A 14 -6.48 24.85 15.87
CA GLU A 14 -6.78 23.47 16.30
C GLU A 14 -5.95 23.03 17.51
N ILE A 15 -4.63 23.35 17.54
CA ILE A 15 -3.75 22.91 18.64
C ILE A 15 -3.69 23.91 19.81
N GLY A 16 -4.18 25.14 19.60
CA GLY A 16 -4.11 26.24 20.57
C GLY A 16 -2.80 27.03 20.52
N ASP A 17 -2.87 28.29 20.98
CA ASP A 17 -1.74 29.23 20.92
C ASP A 17 -0.53 28.76 21.73
N ASP A 18 -0.75 28.19 22.91
CA ASP A 18 0.33 27.74 23.79
C ASP A 18 1.14 26.60 23.16
N GLU A 19 0.50 25.63 22.50
CA GLU A 19 1.18 24.52 21.83
C GLU A 19 1.86 24.98 20.54
N ALA A 20 1.23 25.86 19.77
CA ALA A 20 1.84 26.48 18.60
C ALA A 20 3.13 27.23 18.96
N ASP A 21 3.12 28.00 20.04
CA ASP A 21 4.31 28.72 20.51
C ASP A 21 5.41 27.77 21.01
N ARG A 22 5.06 26.64 21.63
CA ARG A 22 6.03 25.60 22.01
C ARG A 22 6.68 24.95 20.78
N LEU A 23 5.93 24.72 19.71
CA LEU A 23 6.46 24.21 18.43
C LEU A 23 7.44 25.21 17.81
N LEU A 24 7.06 26.49 17.73
CA LEU A 24 7.90 27.57 17.20
C LEU A 24 9.18 27.80 18.01
N THR A 25 9.09 27.70 19.34
CA THR A 25 10.25 27.82 20.23
C THR A 25 11.10 26.54 20.28
N GLY A 26 10.59 25.45 19.69
CA GLY A 26 11.30 24.19 19.59
C GLY A 26 11.28 23.33 20.84
N SER A 27 10.37 23.59 21.78
CA SER A 27 10.30 22.83 23.04
C SER A 27 9.69 21.44 22.84
N THR A 28 8.78 21.28 21.85
CA THR A 28 8.04 20.04 21.59
C THR A 28 8.30 19.47 20.20
N ALA A 29 8.92 20.23 19.30
CA ALA A 29 9.22 19.76 17.94
C ALA A 29 10.51 18.94 17.87
N PRO A 30 10.56 17.85 17.11
CA PRO A 30 11.78 17.08 16.91
C PRO A 30 12.79 17.84 16.05
N ASP A 31 14.08 17.62 16.29
CA ASP A 31 15.15 18.19 15.44
C ASP A 31 15.15 17.52 14.07
N ARG A 32 14.90 16.20 14.03
CA ARG A 32 14.84 15.40 12.83
C ARG A 32 13.49 14.73 12.69
N TYR A 33 13.00 14.65 11.46
CA TYR A 33 11.73 14.02 11.12
C TYR A 33 11.80 13.35 9.75
N ASP A 34 10.91 12.40 9.49
CA ASP A 34 10.66 11.90 8.15
C ASP A 34 9.49 12.70 7.56
N CYS A 35 9.74 13.35 6.42
CA CYS A 35 8.74 14.17 5.77
C CYS A 35 7.47 13.36 5.46
N THR A 36 6.31 13.78 5.99
CA THR A 36 5.04 13.05 5.81
C THR A 36 4.61 12.92 4.35
N SER A 37 5.15 13.77 3.45
CA SER A 37 4.88 13.72 2.02
C SER A 37 5.87 12.86 1.25
N CYS A 38 7.16 13.19 1.27
CA CYS A 38 8.16 12.53 0.44
C CYS A 38 8.94 11.42 1.16
N ARG A 39 8.73 11.24 2.46
CA ARG A 39 9.40 10.26 3.34
C ARG A 39 10.92 10.40 3.42
N ALA A 40 11.48 11.46 2.82
CA ALA A 40 12.88 11.77 3.00
C ALA A 40 13.12 12.39 4.40
N PRO A 41 14.29 12.15 5.00
CA PRO A 41 14.62 12.77 6.27
C PRO A 41 14.70 14.29 6.12
N GLY A 42 14.20 15.01 7.11
CA GLY A 42 14.29 16.46 7.25
C GLY A 42 14.91 16.82 8.58
N ASP A 43 15.48 18.00 8.65
CA ASP A 43 16.08 18.60 9.85
C ASP A 43 15.47 19.98 10.06
N ALA A 44 14.64 20.11 11.11
CA ALA A 44 13.92 21.35 11.41
C ALA A 44 14.85 22.52 11.82
N THR A 45 16.13 22.28 12.05
CA THR A 45 17.12 23.32 12.35
C THR A 45 17.74 23.93 11.12
N THR A 46 17.73 23.22 9.98
CA THR A 46 18.36 23.63 8.72
C THR A 46 17.38 23.76 7.56
N ASP A 47 16.30 22.98 7.57
CA ASP A 47 15.33 22.91 6.49
C ASP A 47 14.01 23.62 6.87
N PRO A 48 13.43 24.45 5.98
CA PRO A 48 12.08 24.99 6.18
C PRO A 48 11.07 23.85 6.32
N THR A 49 10.44 23.79 7.50
CA THR A 49 9.58 22.70 7.93
C THR A 49 8.16 23.19 8.13
N ALA A 50 7.19 22.53 7.55
CA ALA A 50 5.77 22.79 7.73
C ALA A 50 5.14 21.78 8.69
N THR A 51 4.19 22.23 9.50
CA THR A 51 3.37 21.38 10.36
C THR A 51 2.12 20.92 9.61
N VAL A 52 1.83 19.64 9.65
CA VAL A 52 0.61 19.05 9.08
C VAL A 52 -0.15 18.37 10.20
N LEU A 53 -1.34 18.89 10.52
CA LEU A 53 -2.21 18.31 11.52
C LEU A 53 -3.26 17.42 10.87
N PHE A 54 -3.19 16.12 11.13
CA PHE A 54 -4.21 15.17 10.73
C PHE A 54 -5.26 15.09 11.83
N VAL A 55 -6.51 15.39 11.51
CA VAL A 55 -7.62 15.43 12.46
C VAL A 55 -8.64 14.35 12.11
N GLY A 56 -8.88 13.43 13.05
CA GLY A 56 -9.96 12.45 13.03
C GLY A 56 -11.15 12.93 13.87
N GLU A 57 -12.07 12.01 14.20
CA GLU A 57 -13.25 12.32 15.02
C GLU A 57 -12.90 12.50 16.50
N GLU A 58 -11.98 11.72 17.03
CA GLU A 58 -11.56 11.73 18.44
C GLU A 58 -10.05 11.95 18.62
N THR A 59 -9.26 11.82 17.54
CA THR A 59 -7.80 11.84 17.59
C THR A 59 -7.25 12.89 16.63
N ALA A 60 -6.19 13.59 17.04
CA ALA A 60 -5.41 14.45 16.18
C ALA A 60 -3.93 14.05 16.24
N VAL A 61 -3.24 14.03 15.10
CA VAL A 61 -1.82 13.69 14.99
C VAL A 61 -1.08 14.80 14.27
N LEU A 62 -0.09 15.37 14.96
CA LEU A 62 0.80 16.37 14.37
C LEU A 62 1.97 15.67 13.69
N ALA A 63 2.22 16.03 12.45
CA ALA A 63 3.32 15.54 11.63
C ALA A 63 4.10 16.70 11.01
N PHE A 64 5.31 16.40 10.50
CA PHE A 64 6.19 17.39 9.89
C PHE A 64 6.47 17.06 8.43
N ALA A 65 6.60 18.12 7.62
CA ALA A 65 6.94 18.00 6.19
C ALA A 65 7.91 19.10 5.79
N HIS A 66 8.67 18.88 4.71
CA HIS A 66 9.38 19.99 4.09
C HIS A 66 8.36 20.99 3.55
N SER A 67 8.54 22.29 3.80
CA SER A 67 7.60 23.34 3.32
C SER A 67 7.43 23.35 1.79
N ARG A 68 8.44 22.87 1.07
CA ARG A 68 8.38 22.67 -0.39
C ARG A 68 7.51 21.48 -0.84
N CYS A 69 7.24 20.51 0.05
CA CYS A 69 6.44 19.33 -0.26
C CYS A 69 4.96 19.54 0.05
N ILE A 70 4.68 20.08 1.23
CA ILE A 70 3.33 20.41 1.69
C ILE A 70 3.42 21.65 2.56
N PRO A 71 2.55 22.67 2.37
CA PRO A 71 2.44 23.81 3.28
C PRO A 71 1.85 23.38 4.62
N SER A 72 2.01 24.23 5.64
CA SER A 72 1.35 24.01 6.94
C SER A 72 -0.17 24.06 6.77
N GLN A 73 -0.87 23.00 7.23
CA GLN A 73 -2.31 22.86 7.04
C GLN A 73 -2.93 21.82 7.98
N VAL A 74 -4.28 21.87 8.11
CA VAL A 74 -5.11 20.85 8.74
C VAL A 74 -5.66 19.91 7.67
N VAL A 75 -5.53 18.61 7.89
CA VAL A 75 -6.00 17.57 6.97
C VAL A 75 -7.02 16.69 7.71
N PRO A 76 -8.31 16.76 7.38
CA PRO A 76 -9.29 15.85 7.94
C PRO A 76 -9.06 14.43 7.39
N VAL A 77 -9.05 13.44 8.27
CA VAL A 77 -8.84 12.03 7.92
C VAL A 77 -9.79 11.15 8.70
N ALA A 78 -10.08 9.96 8.18
CA ALA A 78 -10.87 9.00 8.92
C ALA A 78 -10.08 8.51 10.15
N GLU A 79 -10.75 8.41 11.30
CA GLU A 79 -10.16 7.99 12.59
C GLU A 79 -9.36 6.68 12.48
N GLU A 80 -9.86 5.73 11.72
CA GLU A 80 -9.20 4.44 11.48
C GLU A 80 -7.84 4.56 10.79
N GLN A 81 -7.69 5.55 9.91
CA GLN A 81 -6.42 5.84 9.23
C GLN A 81 -5.40 6.43 10.21
N LEU A 82 -5.84 7.28 11.13
CA LEU A 82 -5.00 7.85 12.18
C LEU A 82 -4.50 6.78 13.14
N LEU A 83 -5.38 5.93 13.62
CA LEU A 83 -5.02 4.83 14.54
C LEU A 83 -4.04 3.83 13.89
N GLY A 84 -4.18 3.58 12.58
CA GLY A 84 -3.23 2.78 11.80
C GLY A 84 -1.84 3.43 11.72
N ALA A 85 -1.78 4.75 11.49
CA ALA A 85 -0.54 5.50 11.41
C ALA A 85 0.17 5.59 12.78
N VAL A 86 -0.56 5.80 13.87
CA VAL A 86 -0.01 5.84 15.24
C VAL A 86 0.60 4.50 15.64
N ARG A 87 -0.02 3.37 15.27
CA ARG A 87 0.56 2.04 15.54
C ARG A 87 1.88 1.83 14.80
N SER A 88 1.97 2.23 13.53
CA SER A 88 3.20 2.07 12.76
C SER A 88 4.33 2.98 13.27
N ILE A 89 4.04 4.15 13.83
CA ILE A 89 5.03 5.04 14.45
C ILE A 89 5.54 4.43 15.75
N ASN A 90 4.68 3.87 16.60
CA ASN A 90 5.06 3.25 17.85
C ASN A 90 5.92 1.99 17.66
N GLU A 91 5.66 1.20 16.60
CA GLU A 91 6.47 0.03 16.28
C GLU A 91 7.88 0.39 15.77
N THR A 92 8.06 1.56 15.19
CA THR A 92 9.36 2.04 14.69
C THR A 92 10.24 2.61 15.82
N HIS A 93 9.68 3.09 16.91
CA HIS A 93 10.42 3.63 18.05
C HIS A 93 10.90 2.60 19.09
N VAL A 94 10.54 1.33 18.97
CA VAL A 94 10.93 0.24 19.90
C VAL A 94 12.09 -0.61 19.35
N ARG A 95 13.00 -0.04 18.57
CA ARG A 95 14.21 -0.76 18.15
C ARG A 95 15.48 0.01 18.52
N LEU A 96 15.86 -0.06 19.82
CA LEU A 96 17.24 0.08 20.26
C LEU A 96 17.67 -1.19 20.98
N PRO A 97 18.92 -1.66 20.82
CA PRO A 97 19.34 -2.99 21.20
C PRO A 97 19.85 -3.01 22.65
N GLU A 98 19.55 -4.04 23.40
CA GLU A 98 20.54 -4.79 24.19
C GLU A 98 19.89 -5.92 24.98
N ALA A 99 20.45 -7.07 24.74
CA ALA A 99 20.70 -8.23 25.56
C ALA A 99 20.08 -8.34 26.97
N SER A 100 19.25 -9.36 27.17
CA SER A 100 19.52 -10.42 28.16
C SER A 100 18.36 -11.40 28.20
N ALA A 101 18.70 -12.67 28.18
CA ALA A 101 17.77 -13.78 28.18
C ALA A 101 17.07 -13.97 29.53
N ALA A 102 15.75 -14.16 29.51
CA ALA A 102 14.99 -14.87 30.52
C ALA A 102 13.73 -15.49 29.90
N PRO A 103 13.22 -16.64 30.40
CA PRO A 103 12.39 -17.56 29.65
C PRO A 103 10.96 -17.10 29.45
N MET A 104 10.43 -17.36 28.25
CA MET A 104 9.07 -17.04 27.81
C MET A 104 8.02 -17.88 28.55
N PRO A 105 6.93 -17.28 29.00
CA PRO A 105 5.68 -17.99 29.26
C PRO A 105 4.92 -18.27 27.95
N ALA A 106 4.19 -19.39 27.93
CA ALA A 106 3.47 -19.92 26.79
C ALA A 106 2.44 -18.93 26.17
N PRO A 107 2.19 -19.01 24.84
CA PRO A 107 1.29 -18.07 24.17
C PRO A 107 -0.15 -18.34 24.57
N VAL A 108 -0.82 -17.33 25.10
CA VAL A 108 -2.28 -17.28 25.22
C VAL A 108 -2.87 -16.97 23.85
N PRO A 109 -3.95 -17.65 23.43
CA PRO A 109 -4.58 -17.36 22.14
C PRO A 109 -5.23 -15.98 22.18
N PHE A 110 -4.77 -15.09 21.33
CA PHE A 110 -5.44 -13.80 21.10
C PHE A 110 -6.77 -14.04 20.36
N PRO A 111 -7.85 -13.37 20.77
CA PRO A 111 -9.09 -13.41 20.00
C PRO A 111 -8.83 -12.77 18.62
N VAL A 112 -9.16 -13.51 17.58
CA VAL A 112 -9.17 -13.03 16.19
C VAL A 112 -10.18 -11.88 16.14
N PRO A 113 -9.78 -10.65 15.74
CA PRO A 113 -10.77 -9.60 15.54
C PRO A 113 -11.75 -10.08 14.45
N ALA A 114 -13.02 -10.08 14.79
CA ALA A 114 -14.11 -10.33 13.85
C ALA A 114 -13.90 -9.37 12.64
N ALA A 115 -14.09 -9.92 11.45
CA ALA A 115 -14.05 -9.15 10.22
C ALA A 115 -14.89 -7.88 10.40
N VAL A 116 -14.25 -6.72 10.28
CA VAL A 116 -14.94 -5.44 10.28
C VAL A 116 -15.80 -5.45 9.02
N ALA A 117 -17.12 -5.48 9.23
CA ALA A 117 -18.07 -5.32 8.15
C ALA A 117 -17.86 -3.93 7.55
N GLU A 118 -17.32 -3.89 6.34
CA GLU A 118 -17.14 -2.67 5.57
C GLU A 118 -18.51 -2.05 5.34
N SER A 119 -18.65 -0.77 5.68
CA SER A 119 -19.87 -0.02 5.46
C SER A 119 -20.19 0.02 3.97
N PRO A 120 -21.40 -0.34 3.51
CA PRO A 120 -21.76 -0.32 2.10
C PRO A 120 -21.90 1.15 1.64
N GLY A 121 -20.94 1.66 0.86
CA GLY A 121 -21.13 2.94 0.18
C GLY A 121 -19.90 3.77 -0.21
N GLY A 122 -18.69 3.35 0.12
CA GLY A 122 -17.47 4.03 -0.36
C GLY A 122 -17.06 3.57 -1.78
N PRO A 123 -16.29 4.39 -2.51
CA PRO A 123 -15.73 3.96 -3.80
C PRO A 123 -14.82 2.75 -3.60
N ALA A 124 -14.91 1.76 -4.50
CA ALA A 124 -14.03 0.60 -4.49
C ALA A 124 -12.57 1.04 -4.71
N VAL A 125 -11.69 0.59 -3.84
CA VAL A 125 -10.24 0.83 -3.94
C VAL A 125 -9.55 -0.48 -4.26
N LEU A 126 -8.62 -0.48 -5.21
CA LEU A 126 -7.83 -1.67 -5.54
C LEU A 126 -6.73 -1.88 -4.49
N GLY A 127 -6.89 -2.91 -3.67
CA GLY A 127 -5.86 -3.39 -2.77
C GLY A 127 -4.81 -4.17 -3.56
N VAL A 128 -3.51 -3.88 -3.34
CA VAL A 128 -2.40 -4.58 -3.98
C VAL A 128 -1.49 -5.18 -2.93
N THR A 129 -1.27 -6.48 -3.04
CA THR A 129 -0.33 -7.23 -2.19
C THR A 129 0.82 -7.74 -3.06
N CYS A 130 2.06 -7.51 -2.61
CA CYS A 130 3.26 -8.02 -3.27
C CYS A 130 3.72 -9.31 -2.58
N GLY A 131 3.99 -10.36 -3.34
CA GLY A 131 4.46 -11.63 -2.81
C GLY A 131 5.30 -12.42 -3.82
N LEU A 132 5.89 -13.53 -3.36
CA LEU A 132 6.58 -14.47 -4.23
C LEU A 132 5.72 -15.71 -4.47
N VAL A 133 5.65 -16.12 -5.71
CA VAL A 133 4.91 -17.31 -6.12
C VAL A 133 5.86 -18.34 -6.75
N LEU A 134 5.68 -19.59 -6.36
CA LEU A 134 6.35 -20.76 -6.98
C LEU A 134 5.35 -21.45 -7.90
N CYS A 135 5.64 -21.45 -9.20
CA CYS A 135 4.92 -22.29 -10.16
C CYS A 135 5.64 -23.62 -10.32
N LYS A 136 4.90 -24.71 -10.40
CA LYS A 136 5.49 -26.06 -10.59
C LYS A 136 5.71 -26.38 -12.06
N TYR A 137 5.04 -25.69 -12.96
CA TYR A 137 5.08 -25.91 -14.39
C TYR A 137 5.57 -24.68 -15.14
N GLY A 138 5.88 -24.85 -16.43
CA GLY A 138 6.39 -23.78 -17.28
C GLY A 138 7.91 -23.68 -17.31
N ALA A 139 8.44 -22.75 -18.11
CA ALA A 139 9.88 -22.60 -18.38
C ALA A 139 10.72 -22.33 -17.12
N TYR A 140 10.08 -21.94 -16.04
CA TYR A 140 10.75 -21.52 -14.78
C TYR A 140 10.19 -22.21 -13.55
N ALA A 141 9.78 -23.45 -13.72
CA ALA A 141 9.27 -24.27 -12.63
C ALA A 141 10.24 -24.31 -11.43
N GLY A 142 9.68 -24.18 -10.22
CA GLY A 142 10.45 -24.27 -8.98
C GLY A 142 11.30 -23.05 -8.64
N THR A 143 11.26 -21.97 -9.43
CA THR A 143 11.95 -20.71 -9.08
C THR A 143 10.95 -19.64 -8.62
N PRO A 144 11.27 -18.88 -7.55
CA PRO A 144 10.41 -17.79 -7.10
C PRO A 144 10.20 -16.74 -8.18
N ARG A 145 8.95 -16.34 -8.39
CA ARG A 145 8.55 -15.29 -9.31
C ARG A 145 7.89 -14.17 -8.53
N ALA A 146 8.19 -12.94 -8.89
CA ALA A 146 7.52 -11.76 -8.33
C ALA A 146 6.05 -11.77 -8.75
N ALA A 147 5.16 -11.56 -7.79
CA ALA A 147 3.73 -11.50 -8.03
C ALA A 147 3.10 -10.28 -7.36
N LEU A 148 2.05 -9.77 -8.00
CA LEU A 148 1.09 -8.82 -7.48
C LEU A 148 -0.24 -9.54 -7.35
N VAL A 149 -0.91 -9.38 -6.22
CA VAL A 149 -2.26 -9.88 -6.00
C VAL A 149 -3.16 -8.67 -5.79
N VAL A 150 -4.16 -8.52 -6.66
CA VAL A 150 -5.06 -7.37 -6.69
C VAL A 150 -6.47 -7.80 -6.36
N GLU A 151 -7.07 -7.13 -5.39
CA GLU A 151 -8.46 -7.34 -4.99
C GLU A 151 -9.09 -6.00 -4.64
N PRO A 152 -10.27 -5.66 -5.18
CA PRO A 152 -10.97 -4.44 -4.80
C PRO A 152 -11.58 -4.57 -3.40
N THR A 153 -11.71 -3.45 -2.68
CA THR A 153 -12.34 -3.37 -1.35
C THR A 153 -13.87 -3.41 -1.40
N GLY A 154 -14.44 -3.21 -2.56
CA GLY A 154 -15.87 -3.27 -2.82
C GLY A 154 -16.17 -3.63 -4.27
N PRO A 155 -17.44 -3.87 -4.64
CA PRO A 155 -17.83 -4.21 -6.01
C PRO A 155 -17.42 -3.11 -7.00
N VAL A 156 -16.88 -3.50 -8.14
CA VAL A 156 -16.52 -2.59 -9.23
C VAL A 156 -17.64 -2.60 -10.27
N GLY A 157 -18.44 -1.53 -10.30
CA GLY A 157 -19.56 -1.39 -11.23
C GLY A 157 -19.14 -0.93 -12.61
N ARG A 158 -20.05 -1.03 -13.58
CA ARG A 158 -19.97 -0.40 -14.89
C ARG A 158 -20.94 0.78 -14.96
N PRO A 159 -20.68 1.80 -15.79
CA PRO A 159 -21.67 2.83 -16.05
C PRO A 159 -22.97 2.21 -16.57
N GLY A 160 -24.09 2.46 -15.87
CA GLY A 160 -25.41 1.93 -16.22
C GLY A 160 -25.73 0.52 -15.71
N SER A 161 -24.85 -0.16 -14.97
CA SER A 161 -25.18 -1.41 -14.27
C SER A 161 -25.89 -1.14 -12.94
N ASP A 162 -26.56 -2.15 -12.42
CA ASP A 162 -27.22 -2.10 -11.12
C ASP A 162 -26.20 -1.87 -10.00
N ALA A 163 -26.59 -1.06 -9.01
CA ALA A 163 -25.75 -0.80 -7.86
C ALA A 163 -25.47 -2.09 -7.08
N GLY A 164 -24.17 -2.37 -6.84
CA GLY A 164 -23.72 -3.55 -6.09
C GLY A 164 -23.35 -4.75 -6.93
N GLN A 165 -23.55 -4.73 -8.24
CA GLN A 165 -23.05 -5.76 -9.14
C GLN A 165 -21.55 -5.58 -9.36
N ASP A 166 -20.77 -6.65 -9.11
CA ASP A 166 -19.32 -6.64 -9.31
C ASP A 166 -18.95 -7.11 -10.72
N HIS A 167 -18.38 -6.23 -11.50
CA HIS A 167 -17.90 -6.48 -12.87
C HIS A 167 -16.36 -6.53 -12.95
N PHE A 168 -15.66 -6.59 -11.84
CA PHE A 168 -14.21 -6.52 -11.83
C PHE A 168 -13.55 -7.62 -12.66
N ALA A 169 -14.01 -8.86 -12.52
CA ALA A 169 -13.52 -9.97 -13.32
C ALA A 169 -13.81 -9.81 -14.82
N ASP A 170 -15.02 -9.40 -15.16
CA ASP A 170 -15.41 -9.20 -16.57
C ASP A 170 -14.55 -8.13 -17.24
N LEU A 171 -14.31 -7.01 -16.53
CA LEU A 171 -13.46 -5.93 -17.02
C LEU A 171 -12.03 -6.40 -17.30
N LEU A 172 -11.46 -7.21 -16.42
CA LEU A 172 -10.10 -7.75 -16.61
C LEU A 172 -10.05 -8.76 -17.78
N LEU A 173 -11.08 -9.60 -17.93
CA LEU A 173 -11.18 -10.52 -19.07
C LEU A 173 -11.24 -9.75 -20.40
N GLU A 174 -11.99 -8.65 -20.46
CA GLU A 174 -12.05 -7.76 -21.65
C GLU A 174 -10.70 -7.11 -21.94
N HIS A 175 -9.90 -6.87 -20.92
CA HIS A 175 -8.54 -6.37 -21.05
C HIS A 175 -7.49 -7.45 -21.37
N GLY A 176 -7.91 -8.72 -21.53
CA GLY A 176 -7.06 -9.81 -21.97
C GLY A 176 -6.42 -10.62 -20.86
N PHE A 177 -6.80 -10.40 -19.60
CA PHE A 177 -6.41 -11.31 -18.51
C PHE A 177 -7.05 -12.67 -18.73
N GLY A 178 -6.31 -13.73 -18.45
CA GLY A 178 -6.80 -15.10 -18.53
C GLY A 178 -7.32 -15.63 -17.21
N GLN A 179 -8.26 -16.57 -17.24
CA GLN A 179 -8.68 -17.30 -16.05
C GLN A 179 -7.58 -18.24 -15.57
N VAL A 180 -7.28 -18.21 -14.28
CA VAL A 180 -6.29 -19.07 -13.63
C VAL A 180 -7.02 -20.17 -12.88
N MET A 181 -6.91 -21.39 -13.38
CA MET A 181 -7.51 -22.59 -12.77
C MET A 181 -6.57 -23.25 -11.75
N ASP A 182 -5.27 -23.00 -11.89
CA ASP A 182 -4.21 -23.59 -11.06
C ASP A 182 -3.03 -22.62 -10.98
N VAL A 183 -2.69 -22.19 -9.77
CA VAL A 183 -1.58 -21.25 -9.51
C VAL A 183 -0.20 -21.90 -9.76
N ASP A 184 -0.12 -23.22 -9.86
CA ASP A 184 1.12 -23.92 -10.23
C ASP A 184 1.51 -23.69 -11.71
N HIS A 185 0.56 -23.27 -12.55
CA HIS A 185 0.79 -22.88 -13.93
C HIS A 185 0.85 -21.35 -14.05
N PRO A 186 1.93 -20.80 -14.62
CA PRO A 186 1.98 -19.37 -14.88
C PRO A 186 0.91 -18.98 -15.89
N PRO A 187 0.22 -17.83 -15.71
CA PRO A 187 -0.71 -17.31 -16.71
C PRO A 187 0.03 -16.89 -17.98
N ALA A 188 -0.72 -16.60 -19.04
CA ALA A 188 -0.18 -16.11 -20.29
C ALA A 188 0.41 -14.69 -20.15
N GLU A 189 1.35 -14.36 -21.04
CA GLU A 189 1.88 -13.00 -21.15
C GLU A 189 0.80 -12.08 -21.72
N LEU A 190 0.74 -10.85 -21.20
CA LEU A 190 -0.18 -9.81 -21.64
C LEU A 190 0.60 -8.62 -22.19
N PRO A 191 0.84 -8.58 -23.52
CA PRO A 191 1.59 -7.51 -24.14
C PRO A 191 0.84 -6.17 -24.07
N GLY A 192 1.61 -5.10 -23.97
CA GLY A 192 1.09 -3.74 -23.84
C GLY A 192 0.79 -3.29 -22.41
N TRP A 193 0.63 -4.22 -21.48
CA TRP A 193 0.62 -3.94 -20.05
C TRP A 193 2.03 -4.01 -19.48
N SER A 194 2.27 -3.32 -18.37
CA SER A 194 3.56 -3.38 -17.66
C SER A 194 3.42 -2.99 -16.19
N VAL A 195 4.41 -3.38 -15.40
CA VAL A 195 4.55 -2.98 -14.01
C VAL A 195 5.65 -1.95 -13.90
N LEU A 196 5.32 -0.73 -13.46
CA LEU A 196 6.28 0.35 -13.32
C LEU A 196 6.98 0.27 -11.98
N MET A 197 8.29 0.06 -12.04
CA MET A 197 9.18 0.22 -10.90
C MET A 197 10.15 1.37 -11.13
N ALA A 198 10.40 2.12 -10.07
CA ALA A 198 11.45 3.14 -10.06
C ALA A 198 12.07 3.21 -8.66
N MET A 199 13.38 3.40 -8.59
CA MET A 199 14.13 3.50 -7.32
C MET A 199 13.85 2.31 -6.38
N GLY A 200 13.67 1.12 -6.94
CA GLY A 200 13.40 -0.11 -6.18
C GLY A 200 12.00 -0.20 -5.54
N ARG A 201 11.05 0.64 -5.95
CA ARG A 201 9.67 0.67 -5.45
C ARG A 201 8.66 0.46 -6.57
N LEU A 202 7.52 -0.11 -6.23
CA LEU A 202 6.40 -0.29 -7.15
C LEU A 202 5.54 0.99 -7.19
N HIS A 203 5.36 1.54 -8.37
CA HIS A 203 4.62 2.80 -8.59
C HIS A 203 3.25 2.59 -9.22
N ALA A 204 3.16 1.76 -10.24
CA ALA A 204 1.93 1.61 -11.01
C ALA A 204 1.86 0.27 -11.76
N VAL A 205 0.66 -0.09 -12.17
CA VAL A 205 0.40 -1.03 -13.27
C VAL A 205 -0.12 -0.20 -14.43
N LEU A 206 0.54 -0.33 -15.57
CA LEU A 206 0.24 0.42 -16.79
C LEU A 206 -0.51 -0.45 -17.78
N GLN A 207 -1.45 0.14 -18.49
CA GLN A 207 -2.20 -0.48 -19.59
C GLN A 207 -2.00 0.29 -20.89
N PRO A 208 -2.26 -0.33 -22.06
CA PRO A 208 -2.25 0.36 -23.34
C PRO A 208 -3.31 1.47 -23.36
N SER A 209 -2.97 2.62 -23.96
CA SER A 209 -3.91 3.71 -24.23
C SER A 209 -4.44 3.64 -25.65
N THR A 210 -5.71 4.01 -25.84
CA THR A 210 -6.34 4.11 -27.17
C THR A 210 -5.68 5.14 -28.09
N GLY A 211 -4.99 6.13 -27.53
CA GLY A 211 -4.22 7.15 -28.27
C GLY A 211 -2.78 6.77 -28.56
N GLY A 212 -2.35 5.57 -28.24
CA GLY A 212 -0.96 5.12 -28.26
C GLY A 212 -0.24 5.41 -26.95
N GLY A 213 0.81 4.61 -26.66
CA GLY A 213 1.53 4.66 -25.36
C GLY A 213 0.78 3.93 -24.26
N THR A 214 1.11 4.27 -23.00
CA THR A 214 0.56 3.61 -21.82
C THR A 214 -0.05 4.62 -20.84
N VAL A 215 -1.06 4.20 -20.10
CA VAL A 215 -1.68 4.96 -19.00
C VAL A 215 -1.72 4.10 -17.73
N ALA A 216 -1.75 4.72 -16.57
CA ALA A 216 -1.90 3.97 -15.33
C ALA A 216 -3.31 3.34 -15.26
N TRP A 217 -3.34 2.01 -15.18
CA TRP A 217 -4.53 1.27 -14.78
C TRP A 217 -4.71 1.32 -13.27
N TRP A 218 -3.62 1.17 -12.54
CA TRP A 218 -3.53 1.35 -11.10
C TRP A 218 -2.27 2.14 -10.78
N GLN A 219 -2.36 3.06 -9.85
CA GLN A 219 -1.24 3.84 -9.36
C GLN A 219 -1.24 3.85 -7.84
N ALA A 220 -0.11 3.56 -7.24
CA ALA A 220 0.08 3.68 -5.81
C ALA A 220 0.02 5.16 -5.41
N HIS A 221 -0.79 5.49 -4.41
CA HIS A 221 -0.80 6.84 -3.82
C HIS A 221 0.61 7.20 -3.27
N GLN A 222 1.27 6.22 -2.68
CA GLN A 222 2.68 6.26 -2.33
C GLN A 222 3.35 5.00 -2.89
N ALA A 223 4.55 5.15 -3.47
CA ALA A 223 5.28 4.02 -4.04
C ALA A 223 5.48 2.89 -3.01
N LEU A 224 4.99 1.70 -3.34
CA LEU A 224 5.01 0.57 -2.43
C LEU A 224 6.43 0.01 -2.27
N GLN A 225 6.80 -0.24 -1.03
CA GLN A 225 8.03 -0.97 -0.73
C GLN A 225 7.84 -2.45 -1.06
N VAL A 226 8.77 -3.01 -1.79
CA VAL A 226 8.84 -4.44 -2.08
C VAL A 226 10.09 -5.04 -1.44
N THR A 227 10.04 -6.31 -1.08
CA THR A 227 11.21 -7.00 -0.49
C THR A 227 12.34 -7.14 -1.50
N ASP A 228 13.58 -7.26 -1.02
CA ASP A 228 14.75 -7.48 -1.88
C ASP A 228 14.60 -8.76 -2.71
N ALA A 229 14.03 -9.81 -2.14
CA ALA A 229 13.76 -11.07 -2.83
C ALA A 229 12.75 -10.89 -3.97
N TRP A 230 11.69 -10.11 -3.75
CA TRP A 230 10.70 -9.76 -4.78
C TRP A 230 11.35 -8.97 -5.92
N ARG A 231 12.13 -7.92 -5.58
CA ARG A 231 12.86 -7.10 -6.55
C ARG A 231 13.82 -7.93 -7.40
N ALA A 232 14.61 -8.78 -6.73
CA ALA A 232 15.54 -9.66 -7.42
C ALA A 232 14.83 -10.64 -8.35
N ALA A 233 13.66 -11.17 -7.95
CA ALA A 233 12.86 -12.06 -8.78
C ALA A 233 12.28 -11.31 -10.00
N ALA A 234 11.73 -10.11 -9.83
CA ALA A 234 11.21 -9.27 -10.89
C ALA A 234 12.30 -8.86 -11.89
N SER A 235 13.42 -8.31 -11.40
CA SER A 235 14.52 -7.82 -12.25
C SER A 235 15.22 -8.95 -13.01
N ARG A 236 15.36 -10.14 -12.41
CA ARG A 236 16.01 -11.29 -13.06
C ARG A 236 15.28 -11.73 -14.31
N ARG A 237 13.97 -11.50 -14.37
CA ARG A 237 13.12 -11.95 -15.47
C ARG A 237 12.61 -10.82 -16.34
N GLY A 238 12.65 -9.58 -15.85
CA GLY A 238 12.03 -8.45 -16.50
C GLY A 238 10.50 -8.56 -16.54
N GLU A 239 9.90 -9.32 -15.60
CA GLU A 239 8.45 -9.59 -15.59
C GLU A 239 7.91 -9.79 -14.16
N VAL A 240 6.62 -9.56 -14.01
CA VAL A 240 5.85 -9.75 -12.78
C VAL A 240 4.56 -10.48 -13.12
N ILE A 241 4.16 -11.46 -12.31
CA ILE A 241 2.84 -12.09 -12.46
C ILE A 241 1.82 -11.20 -11.72
N MET A 242 0.76 -10.80 -12.39
CA MET A 242 -0.38 -10.17 -11.75
C MET A 242 -1.51 -11.20 -11.65
N TYR A 243 -1.97 -11.41 -10.42
CA TYR A 243 -3.20 -12.13 -10.11
C TYR A 243 -4.25 -11.13 -9.64
N ALA A 244 -5.50 -11.37 -9.98
CA ALA A 244 -6.61 -10.53 -9.58
C ALA A 244 -7.86 -11.36 -9.29
N ALA A 245 -8.66 -10.93 -8.33
CA ALA A 245 -9.91 -11.60 -7.99
C ALA A 245 -10.97 -10.59 -7.55
N PRO A 246 -12.28 -10.91 -7.70
CA PRO A 246 -13.37 -10.09 -7.18
C PRO A 246 -13.30 -9.90 -5.67
N VAL A 247 -13.99 -8.87 -5.17
CA VAL A 247 -14.04 -8.53 -3.75
C VAL A 247 -14.38 -9.74 -2.87
N GLY A 248 -13.66 -9.91 -1.76
CA GLY A 248 -13.88 -10.98 -0.78
C GLY A 248 -13.43 -12.37 -1.24
N SER A 249 -12.69 -12.48 -2.36
CA SER A 249 -12.23 -13.77 -2.89
C SER A 249 -10.94 -14.26 -2.24
N ILE A 250 -10.03 -13.34 -1.90
CA ILE A 250 -8.70 -13.62 -1.34
C ILE A 250 -8.58 -13.06 0.07
N GLY A 251 -8.98 -11.80 0.26
CA GLY A 251 -8.86 -11.08 1.53
C GLY A 251 -7.41 -10.75 1.91
N ARG A 252 -7.26 -10.02 3.01
CA ARG A 252 -5.94 -9.73 3.56
C ARG A 252 -5.35 -10.96 4.22
N GLN A 253 -4.21 -11.41 3.72
CA GLN A 253 -3.50 -12.57 4.26
C GLN A 253 -2.18 -12.11 4.91
N PRO A 254 -1.96 -12.42 6.21
CA PRO A 254 -0.77 -11.96 6.94
C PRO A 254 0.51 -12.74 6.56
N ARG A 255 0.38 -13.88 5.87
CA ARG A 255 1.48 -14.78 5.53
C ARG A 255 1.38 -15.26 4.09
N GLU A 256 2.51 -15.51 3.44
CA GLU A 256 2.56 -15.96 2.04
C GLU A 256 1.90 -17.33 1.81
N ASP A 257 2.01 -18.24 2.76
CA ASP A 257 1.36 -19.56 2.66
C ASP A 257 -0.17 -19.45 2.70
N LEU A 258 -0.71 -18.55 3.53
CA LEU A 258 -2.15 -18.27 3.59
C LEU A 258 -2.63 -17.54 2.33
N LEU A 259 -1.82 -16.61 1.80
CA LEU A 259 -2.10 -15.96 0.53
C LEU A 259 -2.16 -16.98 -0.61
N ARG A 260 -1.21 -17.91 -0.65
CA ARG A 260 -1.22 -19.00 -1.62
C ARG A 260 -2.46 -19.86 -1.52
N GLN A 261 -2.87 -20.27 -0.32
CA GLN A 261 -4.09 -21.06 -0.09
C GLN A 261 -5.36 -20.31 -0.52
N ALA A 262 -5.43 -19.00 -0.26
CA ALA A 262 -6.54 -18.16 -0.68
C ALA A 262 -6.62 -18.06 -2.21
N MET A 263 -5.48 -17.87 -2.89
CA MET A 263 -5.39 -17.88 -4.36
C MET A 263 -5.79 -19.24 -4.95
N ASP A 264 -5.30 -20.35 -4.40
CA ASP A 264 -5.68 -21.68 -4.84
C ASP A 264 -7.19 -21.93 -4.64
N SER A 265 -7.78 -21.39 -3.58
CA SER A 265 -9.22 -21.44 -3.35
C SER A 265 -9.99 -20.61 -4.38
N ALA A 266 -9.52 -19.38 -4.68
CA ALA A 266 -10.13 -18.53 -5.70
C ALA A 266 -10.03 -19.18 -7.09
N ALA A 267 -8.88 -19.78 -7.43
CA ALA A 267 -8.67 -20.49 -8.68
C ALA A 267 -9.67 -21.65 -8.85
N ARG A 268 -9.82 -22.51 -7.83
CA ARG A 268 -10.80 -23.63 -7.85
C ARG A 268 -12.24 -23.16 -8.02
N ARG A 269 -12.58 -21.96 -7.56
CA ARG A 269 -13.91 -21.35 -7.74
C ARG A 269 -14.07 -20.63 -9.08
N GLY A 270 -13.01 -20.59 -9.91
CA GLY A 270 -13.01 -19.86 -11.18
C GLY A 270 -13.02 -18.33 -11.04
N LEU A 271 -12.60 -17.83 -9.88
CA LEU A 271 -12.61 -16.40 -9.56
C LEU A 271 -11.23 -15.74 -9.72
N LEU A 272 -10.17 -16.53 -9.92
CA LEU A 272 -8.83 -16.01 -10.08
C LEU A 272 -8.53 -15.73 -11.55
N LEU A 273 -8.09 -14.52 -11.81
CA LEU A 273 -7.56 -14.09 -13.10
C LEU A 273 -6.07 -13.82 -12.99
N GLY A 274 -5.35 -13.86 -14.11
CA GLY A 274 -3.93 -13.55 -14.09
C GLY A 274 -3.35 -13.26 -15.45
N ALA A 275 -2.21 -12.59 -15.42
CA ALA A 275 -1.37 -12.31 -16.57
C ALA A 275 0.08 -12.14 -16.14
N VAL A 276 1.01 -12.42 -17.06
CA VAL A 276 2.42 -12.04 -16.90
C VAL A 276 2.62 -10.68 -17.57
N LEU A 277 3.12 -9.72 -16.81
CA LEU A 277 3.33 -8.35 -17.24
C LEU A 277 4.82 -8.05 -17.31
N PRO A 278 5.34 -7.42 -18.39
CA PRO A 278 6.70 -6.90 -18.42
C PRO A 278 6.98 -5.90 -17.31
N LEU A 279 8.20 -5.90 -16.81
CA LEU A 279 8.69 -4.89 -15.89
C LEU A 279 9.12 -3.65 -16.68
N ALA A 280 8.59 -2.48 -16.35
CA ALA A 280 8.99 -1.18 -16.88
C ALA A 280 9.73 -0.37 -15.80
N GLY A 281 10.83 0.25 -16.19
CA GLY A 281 11.70 0.98 -15.26
C GLY A 281 12.65 0.05 -14.48
N THR A 282 13.53 0.65 -13.69
CA THR A 282 14.55 -0.03 -12.84
C THR A 282 14.65 0.62 -11.48
#